data_38ebebbbd61034710d1aba5b992fc500
#
_entry.id   38ebebbbd61034710d1aba5b992fc500
#
_cell.length_a   1.000
_cell.length_b   1.000
_cell.length_c   1.000
_cell.angle_alpha   90.00
_cell.angle_beta   90.00
_cell.angle_gamma   90.00
#
_symmetry.space_group_name_H-M   'P 1'
#
loop_
_entity.id
_entity.type
_entity.pdbx_description
1 polymer ?
#
loop_
_entity_poly.entity_id
_entity_poly.type
_entity_poly.pdbx_seq_one_letter_code
_entity_poly.pdbx_strand_id
1 'polypeptide(L)'
;MNGLYVYNSYTRQKEEFVSLVPGHVGMYVCGPTVSGESHLGHARPYVTFDVIYRYLMHLGYKVRYVRNITDAGHFEEEGREAEDKISKKAQIEKLEPMELVQKYTNLFHWAMEKFNCLPPSIEPTATGHIVEQINMIEKLIAAGYAYEVNGSVYFDVLKYAEAHDYGKLSGRVLDDLLTTTRDLEGQEEKHNKVDFALWKAAPPEHIMRWKSPWGEGFPGWHIECSAMSTKYLGEQFDIHGGGMDLLFPHHESEIAQSTICNGIPPVRYWIHNNMITINGRKMGKSYNNVIKLTELFSGNHPLLEKGYAPMTVRFFILQTHYRS
;
A
#
# COMPACT_ATOMS: atom_id res chain seq x y z
N MET A 1 13.37 -7.67 -31.58
CA MET A 1 13.69 -7.11 -30.24
C MET A 1 13.48 -8.24 -29.25
N ASN A 2 14.44 -8.49 -28.36
CA ASN A 2 14.20 -9.45 -27.27
C ASN A 2 13.06 -8.90 -26.42
N GLY A 3 12.04 -9.74 -26.14
CA GLY A 3 10.89 -9.32 -25.35
C GLY A 3 11.28 -8.80 -23.95
N LEU A 4 10.44 -7.94 -23.36
CA LEU A 4 10.57 -7.57 -21.96
C LEU A 4 10.11 -8.73 -21.08
N TYR A 5 10.91 -9.10 -20.09
CA TYR A 5 10.55 -10.10 -19.09
C TYR A 5 10.50 -9.48 -17.71
N VAL A 6 9.47 -9.81 -16.94
CA VAL A 6 9.28 -9.36 -15.55
C VAL A 6 9.14 -10.56 -14.63
N TYR A 7 9.63 -10.44 -13.42
CA TYR A 7 9.37 -11.44 -12.40
C TYR A 7 8.01 -11.16 -11.74
N ASN A 8 7.07 -12.06 -11.95
CA ASN A 8 5.74 -11.98 -11.38
C ASN A 8 5.72 -12.66 -10.00
N SER A 9 5.48 -11.88 -8.94
CA SER A 9 5.43 -12.44 -7.57
C SER A 9 4.27 -13.42 -7.38
N TYR A 10 3.20 -13.28 -8.14
CA TYR A 10 2.02 -14.15 -8.04
C TYR A 10 2.29 -15.57 -8.54
N THR A 11 2.98 -15.69 -9.67
CA THR A 11 3.37 -16.99 -10.26
C THR A 11 4.74 -17.45 -9.79
N ARG A 12 5.54 -16.52 -9.19
CA ARG A 12 6.95 -16.73 -8.78
C ARG A 12 7.86 -17.10 -9.93
N GLN A 13 7.53 -16.65 -11.13
CA GLN A 13 8.27 -16.91 -12.35
C GLN A 13 8.64 -15.62 -13.08
N LYS A 14 9.67 -15.72 -13.92
CA LYS A 14 10.01 -14.68 -14.87
C LYS A 14 9.21 -14.92 -16.14
N GLU A 15 8.32 -13.99 -16.48
CA GLU A 15 7.37 -14.09 -17.57
C GLU A 15 7.62 -13.01 -18.61
N GLU A 16 7.29 -13.29 -19.86
CA GLU A 16 7.27 -12.28 -20.92
C GLU A 16 6.16 -11.26 -20.62
N PHE A 17 6.52 -9.98 -20.67
CA PHE A 17 5.54 -8.92 -20.46
C PHE A 17 4.71 -8.69 -21.73
N VAL A 18 3.42 -8.89 -21.59
CA VAL A 18 2.42 -8.61 -22.63
C VAL A 18 1.34 -7.72 -22.01
N SER A 19 1.16 -6.50 -22.54
CA SER A 19 0.12 -5.60 -22.04
C SER A 19 -1.29 -6.12 -22.35
N LEU A 20 -2.25 -5.84 -21.46
CA LEU A 20 -3.67 -6.18 -21.65
C LEU A 20 -4.25 -5.45 -22.87
N VAL A 21 -3.86 -4.18 -23.05
CA VAL A 21 -4.23 -3.38 -24.21
C VAL A 21 -2.99 -3.07 -25.01
N PRO A 22 -2.89 -3.48 -26.30
CA PRO A 22 -1.70 -3.24 -27.11
C PRO A 22 -1.24 -1.77 -27.07
N GLY A 23 0.04 -1.56 -26.78
CA GLY A 23 0.64 -0.23 -26.71
C GLY A 23 0.29 0.60 -25.47
N HIS A 24 -0.54 0.09 -24.55
CA HIS A 24 -0.92 0.78 -23.30
C HIS A 24 -0.57 -0.09 -22.10
N VAL A 25 -0.21 0.54 -20.99
CA VAL A 25 0.07 -0.15 -19.72
C VAL A 25 -0.61 0.60 -18.59
N GLY A 26 -1.44 -0.11 -17.82
CA GLY A 26 -1.94 0.34 -16.52
C GLY A 26 -0.99 -0.11 -15.41
N MET A 27 -0.45 0.84 -14.65
CA MET A 27 0.46 0.55 -13.54
C MET A 27 -0.03 1.24 -12.26
N TYR A 28 -0.25 0.46 -11.20
CA TYR A 28 -0.56 0.96 -9.86
C TYR A 28 0.59 0.65 -8.91
N VAL A 29 1.01 1.63 -8.12
CA VAL A 29 2.02 1.45 -7.07
C VAL A 29 1.47 2.02 -5.77
N CYS A 30 1.49 1.22 -4.70
CA CYS A 30 1.09 1.70 -3.39
C CYS A 30 1.93 2.90 -2.98
N GLY A 31 1.25 3.98 -2.64
CA GLY A 31 1.86 5.23 -2.21
C GLY A 31 2.18 5.27 -0.71
N PRO A 32 2.73 6.37 -0.22
CA PRO A 32 3.07 6.51 1.18
C PRO A 32 1.84 6.80 2.05
N THR A 33 1.88 6.32 3.30
CA THR A 33 1.05 6.86 4.37
C THR A 33 1.72 8.13 4.89
N VAL A 34 1.06 9.28 4.72
CA VAL A 34 1.64 10.60 5.03
C VAL A 34 1.46 10.99 6.50
N SER A 35 1.70 10.05 7.41
CA SER A 35 1.71 10.27 8.85
C SER A 35 3.07 10.76 9.38
N GLY A 36 4.07 10.85 8.52
CA GLY A 36 5.42 11.25 8.90
C GLY A 36 6.34 11.44 7.70
N GLU A 37 7.55 11.90 7.99
CA GLU A 37 8.57 12.07 6.98
C GLU A 37 9.02 10.72 6.41
N SER A 38 9.20 10.68 5.10
CA SER A 38 9.70 9.50 4.40
C SER A 38 11.16 9.21 4.77
N HIS A 39 11.47 7.94 4.92
CA HIS A 39 12.83 7.45 5.20
C HIS A 39 13.41 6.69 4.01
N LEU A 40 14.69 6.35 4.10
CA LEU A 40 15.44 5.65 3.03
C LEU A 40 14.73 4.38 2.52
N GLY A 41 14.04 3.62 3.40
CA GLY A 41 13.26 2.44 3.00
C GLY A 41 12.13 2.76 2.04
N HIS A 42 11.48 3.93 2.20
CA HIS A 42 10.43 4.38 1.29
C HIS A 42 10.96 4.82 -0.08
N ALA A 43 12.24 5.20 -0.19
CA ALA A 43 12.81 5.61 -1.47
C ALA A 43 12.95 4.44 -2.45
N ARG A 44 13.22 3.24 -1.94
CA ARG A 44 13.51 2.07 -2.79
C ARG A 44 12.36 1.69 -3.74
N PRO A 45 11.11 1.50 -3.29
CA PRO A 45 10.01 1.22 -4.21
C PRO A 45 9.85 2.30 -5.27
N TYR A 46 9.84 3.58 -4.89
CA TYR A 46 9.58 4.65 -5.86
C TYR A 46 10.70 4.80 -6.89
N VAL A 47 11.97 4.65 -6.49
CA VAL A 47 13.11 4.61 -7.43
C VAL A 47 13.03 3.39 -8.34
N THR A 48 12.66 2.23 -7.83
CA THR A 48 12.49 0.99 -8.62
C THR A 48 11.38 1.14 -9.66
N PHE A 49 10.21 1.61 -9.24
CA PHE A 49 9.06 1.77 -10.15
C PHE A 49 9.23 2.95 -11.11
N ASP A 50 10.02 3.98 -10.77
CA ASP A 50 10.42 5.01 -11.72
C ASP A 50 11.25 4.43 -12.88
N VAL A 51 12.16 3.51 -12.61
CA VAL A 51 12.90 2.82 -13.66
C VAL A 51 11.98 1.98 -14.55
N ILE A 52 11.05 1.23 -13.97
CA ILE A 52 10.06 0.44 -14.73
C ILE A 52 9.21 1.37 -15.60
N TYR A 53 8.70 2.46 -15.03
CA TYR A 53 7.89 3.44 -15.74
C TYR A 53 8.63 4.05 -16.93
N ARG A 54 9.86 4.52 -16.71
CA ARG A 54 10.71 5.08 -17.78
C ARG A 54 11.04 4.04 -18.86
N TYR A 55 11.30 2.81 -18.45
CA TYR A 55 11.65 1.76 -19.42
C TYR A 55 10.46 1.35 -20.29
N LEU A 56 9.27 1.23 -19.70
CA LEU A 56 8.04 1.00 -20.46
C LEU A 56 7.78 2.11 -21.49
N MET A 57 7.95 3.39 -21.10
CA MET A 57 7.84 4.51 -22.03
C MET A 57 8.93 4.47 -23.13
N HIS A 58 10.17 4.10 -22.78
CA HIS A 58 11.23 3.89 -23.76
C HIS A 58 10.92 2.81 -24.78
N LEU A 59 10.21 1.76 -24.39
CA LEU A 59 9.72 0.72 -25.28
C LEU A 59 8.50 1.14 -26.13
N GLY A 60 8.03 2.37 -25.98
CA GLY A 60 6.94 2.95 -26.74
C GLY A 60 5.54 2.76 -26.15
N TYR A 61 5.43 2.22 -24.94
CA TYR A 61 4.13 2.12 -24.27
C TYR A 61 3.62 3.46 -23.78
N LYS A 62 2.31 3.69 -23.90
CA LYS A 62 1.60 4.75 -23.18
C LYS A 62 1.24 4.21 -21.80
N VAL A 63 1.93 4.70 -20.76
CA VAL A 63 1.74 4.21 -19.40
C VAL A 63 0.83 5.14 -18.62
N ARG A 64 -0.26 4.60 -18.08
CA ARG A 64 -1.06 5.26 -17.03
C ARG A 64 -0.53 4.79 -15.68
N TYR A 65 0.29 5.61 -15.06
CA TYR A 65 0.86 5.34 -13.75
C TYR A 65 0.01 6.00 -12.67
N VAL A 66 -0.55 5.19 -11.79
CA VAL A 66 -1.34 5.62 -10.62
C VAL A 66 -0.56 5.30 -9.35
N ARG A 67 -0.42 6.27 -8.47
CA ARG A 67 0.18 6.11 -7.14
C ARG A 67 -0.67 6.88 -6.15
N ASN A 68 -1.19 6.20 -5.13
CA ASN A 68 -2.03 6.88 -4.15
C ASN A 68 -1.22 7.63 -3.09
N ILE A 69 -1.92 8.51 -2.37
CA ILE A 69 -1.53 9.02 -1.06
C ILE A 69 -2.52 8.47 -0.04
N THR A 70 -2.03 7.72 0.94
CA THR A 70 -2.83 7.30 2.09
C THR A 70 -2.84 8.43 3.11
N ASP A 71 -3.88 9.22 3.06
CA ASP A 71 -4.13 10.42 3.88
C ASP A 71 -5.25 10.23 4.90
N ALA A 72 -5.84 9.05 4.97
CA ALA A 72 -6.73 8.62 6.05
C ALA A 72 -5.92 7.96 7.18
N GLY A 73 -6.38 8.13 8.40
CA GLY A 73 -5.76 7.47 9.55
C GLY A 73 -6.16 6.00 9.60
N HIS A 74 -5.17 5.13 9.69
CA HIS A 74 -5.37 3.69 9.87
C HIS A 74 -4.76 3.21 11.17
N PHE A 75 -5.37 2.15 11.68
CA PHE A 75 -4.77 1.34 12.71
C PHE A 75 -3.74 0.40 12.07
N GLU A 76 -2.46 0.63 12.26
CA GLU A 76 -1.40 -0.19 11.65
C GLU A 76 -1.22 -1.57 12.30
N GLU A 77 -1.65 -1.72 13.54
CA GLU A 77 -1.60 -3.00 14.24
C GLU A 77 -2.99 -3.28 14.79
N GLU A 78 -3.67 -4.26 14.23
CA GLU A 78 -4.82 -4.85 14.87
C GLU A 78 -4.39 -5.37 16.24
N GLY A 79 -4.90 -4.72 17.31
CA GLY A 79 -4.73 -5.21 18.69
C GLY A 79 -3.85 -4.44 19.66
N ARG A 80 -3.41 -3.25 19.33
CA ARG A 80 -3.09 -2.23 20.35
C ARG A 80 -4.18 -1.17 20.29
N GLU A 81 -4.35 -0.38 21.36
CA GLU A 81 -5.19 0.83 21.31
C GLU A 81 -4.87 1.57 20.02
N ALA A 82 -5.77 1.39 19.08
CA ALA A 82 -5.49 1.70 17.70
C ALA A 82 -5.71 3.20 17.54
N GLU A 83 -4.69 3.97 17.86
CA GLU A 83 -4.68 5.39 17.58
C GLU A 83 -4.30 5.62 16.12
N ASP A 84 -5.17 6.32 15.42
CA ASP A 84 -4.86 6.89 14.11
C ASP A 84 -3.56 7.70 14.19
N LYS A 85 -2.52 7.24 13.51
CA LYS A 85 -1.19 7.88 13.54
C LYS A 85 -1.21 9.32 13.06
N ILE A 86 -2.09 9.65 12.10
CA ILE A 86 -2.22 11.02 11.59
C ILE A 86 -2.82 11.89 12.67
N SER A 87 -3.96 11.50 13.26
CA SER A 87 -4.62 12.26 14.31
C SER A 87 -3.76 12.38 15.56
N LYS A 88 -3.13 11.30 16.02
CA LYS A 88 -2.22 11.35 17.17
C LYS A 88 -1.06 12.29 16.95
N LYS A 89 -0.45 12.25 15.78
CA LYS A 89 0.68 13.12 15.47
C LYS A 89 0.25 14.57 15.30
N ALA A 90 -0.92 14.81 14.70
CA ALA A 90 -1.50 16.13 14.59
C ALA A 90 -1.75 16.76 15.98
N GLN A 91 -2.28 15.98 16.93
CA GLN A 91 -2.44 16.44 18.32
C GLN A 91 -1.10 16.78 18.98
N ILE A 92 -0.08 15.94 18.81
CA ILE A 92 1.27 16.17 19.34
C ILE A 92 1.89 17.44 18.74
N GLU A 93 1.77 17.65 17.45
CA GLU A 93 2.30 18.83 16.74
C GLU A 93 1.36 20.06 16.86
N LYS A 94 0.17 19.91 17.46
CA LYS A 94 -0.88 20.95 17.57
C LYS A 94 -1.33 21.47 16.20
N LEU A 95 -1.50 20.55 15.25
CA LEU A 95 -1.95 20.81 13.89
C LEU A 95 -3.29 20.10 13.64
N GLU A 96 -4.03 20.59 12.66
CA GLU A 96 -5.15 19.82 12.10
C GLU A 96 -4.62 18.62 11.30
N PRO A 97 -5.31 17.44 11.29
CA PRO A 97 -4.87 16.27 10.54
C PRO A 97 -4.52 16.58 9.10
N MET A 98 -5.32 17.37 8.41
CA MET A 98 -5.08 17.73 7.00
C MET A 98 -3.90 18.68 6.79
N GLU A 99 -3.51 19.50 7.78
CA GLU A 99 -2.24 20.26 7.75
C GLU A 99 -1.04 19.31 7.79
N LEU A 100 -1.12 18.30 8.65
CA LEU A 100 -0.08 17.28 8.75
C LEU A 100 0.06 16.50 7.43
N VAL A 101 -1.07 16.05 6.86
CA VAL A 101 -1.15 15.39 5.56
C VAL A 101 -0.49 16.25 4.48
N GLN A 102 -0.87 17.53 4.38
CA GLN A 102 -0.31 18.46 3.38
C GLN A 102 1.20 18.63 3.56
N LYS A 103 1.66 18.82 4.81
CA LYS A 103 3.09 18.96 5.13
C LYS A 103 3.90 17.76 4.65
N TYR A 104 3.47 16.54 4.98
CA TYR A 104 4.23 15.34 4.64
C TYR A 104 4.07 14.90 3.18
N THR A 105 2.94 15.20 2.56
CA THR A 105 2.76 15.02 1.11
C THR A 105 3.74 15.91 0.33
N ASN A 106 3.84 17.20 0.68
CA ASN A 106 4.78 18.12 0.05
C ASN A 106 6.24 17.68 0.26
N LEU A 107 6.56 17.19 1.45
CA LEU A 107 7.89 16.69 1.75
C LEU A 107 8.22 15.41 0.98
N PHE A 108 7.24 14.53 0.79
CA PHE A 108 7.37 13.34 -0.04
C PHE A 108 7.61 13.72 -1.51
N HIS A 109 6.83 14.63 -2.07
CA HIS A 109 7.01 15.11 -3.45
C HIS A 109 8.39 15.75 -3.65
N TRP A 110 8.82 16.60 -2.72
CA TRP A 110 10.17 17.17 -2.72
C TRP A 110 11.26 16.08 -2.77
N ALA A 111 11.12 15.04 -1.95
CA ALA A 111 12.09 13.95 -1.94
C ALA A 111 12.09 13.17 -3.27
N MET A 112 10.92 12.91 -3.85
CA MET A 112 10.82 12.23 -5.15
C MET A 112 11.43 13.07 -6.28
N GLU A 113 11.22 14.36 -6.28
CA GLU A 113 11.88 15.29 -7.22
C GLU A 113 13.41 15.24 -7.08
N LYS A 114 13.94 15.28 -5.83
CA LYS A 114 15.38 15.14 -5.57
C LYS A 114 15.96 13.82 -6.08
N PHE A 115 15.20 12.73 -6.02
CA PHE A 115 15.58 11.46 -6.63
C PHE A 115 15.40 11.43 -8.16
N ASN A 116 14.93 12.51 -8.79
CA ASN A 116 14.56 12.55 -10.21
C ASN A 116 13.57 11.43 -10.58
N CYS A 117 12.64 11.12 -9.69
CA CYS A 117 11.50 10.25 -10.00
C CYS A 117 10.45 11.04 -10.76
N LEU A 118 9.93 10.50 -11.85
CA LEU A 118 8.82 11.11 -12.57
C LEU A 118 7.54 11.07 -11.73
N PRO A 119 6.70 12.12 -11.79
CA PRO A 119 5.40 12.08 -11.15
C PRO A 119 4.51 11.02 -11.79
N PRO A 120 3.56 10.44 -11.03
CA PRO A 120 2.54 9.57 -11.59
C PRO A 120 1.60 10.37 -12.51
N SER A 121 0.89 9.67 -13.40
CA SER A 121 -0.16 10.27 -14.23
C SER A 121 -1.34 10.74 -13.40
N ILE A 122 -1.66 9.99 -12.34
CA ILE A 122 -2.76 10.25 -11.40
C ILE A 122 -2.26 9.91 -9.99
N GLU A 123 -2.46 10.82 -9.04
CA GLU A 123 -2.12 10.60 -7.64
C GLU A 123 -3.36 10.81 -6.75
N PRO A 124 -4.22 9.77 -6.63
CA PRO A 124 -5.45 9.86 -5.86
C PRO A 124 -5.16 9.79 -4.35
N THR A 125 -6.02 10.43 -3.55
CA THR A 125 -5.98 10.33 -2.09
C THR A 125 -7.06 9.39 -1.57
N ALA A 126 -6.81 8.71 -0.47
CA ALA A 126 -7.78 7.83 0.16
C ALA A 126 -9.04 8.61 0.60
N THR A 127 -8.86 9.79 1.21
CA THR A 127 -9.97 10.66 1.65
C THR A 127 -10.80 11.19 0.49
N GLY A 128 -10.19 11.40 -0.68
CA GLY A 128 -10.89 11.82 -1.91
C GLY A 128 -11.72 10.70 -2.56
N HIS A 129 -11.63 9.47 -2.06
CA HIS A 129 -12.26 8.28 -2.66
C HIS A 129 -13.13 7.48 -1.69
N ILE A 130 -13.63 8.12 -0.65
CA ILE A 130 -14.51 7.48 0.36
C ILE A 130 -15.75 6.86 -0.30
N VAL A 131 -16.35 7.53 -1.28
CA VAL A 131 -17.54 7.04 -1.98
C VAL A 131 -17.25 5.74 -2.74
N GLU A 132 -16.12 5.68 -3.45
CA GLU A 132 -15.71 4.47 -4.17
C GLU A 132 -15.41 3.31 -3.23
N GLN A 133 -14.83 3.58 -2.09
CA GLN A 133 -14.55 2.58 -1.06
C GLN A 133 -15.86 2.05 -0.46
N ILE A 134 -16.79 2.90 -0.08
CA ILE A 134 -18.12 2.51 0.41
C ILE A 134 -18.84 1.65 -0.64
N ASN A 135 -18.90 2.09 -1.89
CA ASN A 135 -19.54 1.35 -2.98
C ASN A 135 -18.91 -0.04 -3.18
N MET A 136 -17.60 -0.17 -3.01
CA MET A 136 -16.91 -1.44 -3.12
C MET A 136 -17.26 -2.36 -1.93
N ILE A 137 -17.32 -1.83 -0.72
CA ILE A 137 -17.74 -2.56 0.48
C ILE A 137 -19.19 -3.06 0.35
N GLU A 138 -20.11 -2.22 -0.13
CA GLU A 138 -21.50 -2.64 -0.38
C GLU A 138 -21.58 -3.81 -1.35
N LYS A 139 -20.76 -3.82 -2.41
CA LYS A 139 -20.68 -4.98 -3.32
C LYS A 139 -20.19 -6.24 -2.63
N LEU A 140 -19.19 -6.12 -1.75
CA LEU A 140 -18.67 -7.26 -0.99
C LEU A 140 -19.70 -7.82 -0.03
N ILE A 141 -20.47 -6.97 0.64
CA ILE A 141 -21.60 -7.38 1.51
C ILE A 141 -22.68 -8.06 0.67
N ALA A 142 -23.08 -7.46 -0.45
CA ALA A 142 -24.11 -8.03 -1.33
C ALA A 142 -23.70 -9.39 -1.92
N ALA A 143 -22.41 -9.59 -2.19
CA ALA A 143 -21.85 -10.86 -2.63
C ALA A 143 -21.71 -11.87 -1.47
N GLY A 144 -21.92 -11.43 -0.23
CA GLY A 144 -21.85 -12.24 0.98
C GLY A 144 -20.42 -12.55 1.45
N TYR A 145 -19.41 -11.78 1.03
CA TYR A 145 -18.01 -11.93 1.45
C TYR A 145 -17.58 -10.88 2.49
N ALA A 146 -18.50 -10.06 2.93
CA ALA A 146 -18.29 -9.12 4.03
C ALA A 146 -19.52 -9.08 4.93
N TYR A 147 -19.31 -8.74 6.20
CA TYR A 147 -20.35 -8.67 7.24
C TYR A 147 -20.14 -7.46 8.13
N GLU A 148 -21.25 -6.93 8.66
CA GLU A 148 -21.26 -5.79 9.59
C GLU A 148 -21.37 -6.28 11.03
N VAL A 149 -20.59 -5.66 11.94
CA VAL A 149 -20.71 -5.81 13.39
C VAL A 149 -20.49 -4.45 14.05
N ASN A 150 -21.47 -3.96 14.79
CA ASN A 150 -21.39 -2.72 15.57
C ASN A 150 -20.96 -1.49 14.76
N GLY A 151 -21.38 -1.38 13.50
CA GLY A 151 -21.01 -0.28 12.61
C GLY A 151 -19.62 -0.42 11.94
N SER A 152 -18.90 -1.49 12.24
CA SER A 152 -17.69 -1.89 11.52
C SER A 152 -18.02 -2.95 10.46
N VAL A 153 -17.28 -3.00 9.35
CA VAL A 153 -17.45 -4.02 8.30
C VAL A 153 -16.14 -4.77 8.11
N TYR A 154 -16.23 -6.09 8.08
CA TYR A 154 -15.09 -7.00 7.92
C TYR A 154 -15.24 -7.86 6.69
N PHE A 155 -14.13 -8.20 6.05
CA PHE A 155 -14.04 -9.19 4.98
C PHE A 155 -13.93 -10.58 5.58
N ASP A 156 -14.76 -11.52 5.11
CA ASP A 156 -14.78 -12.92 5.56
C ASP A 156 -13.75 -13.73 4.75
N VAL A 157 -12.57 -13.90 5.33
CA VAL A 157 -11.45 -14.58 4.69
C VAL A 157 -11.70 -16.07 4.55
N LEU A 158 -12.36 -16.71 5.53
CA LEU A 158 -12.62 -18.15 5.45
C LEU A 158 -13.62 -18.46 4.34
N LYS A 159 -14.66 -17.65 4.19
CA LYS A 159 -15.60 -17.80 3.09
C LYS A 159 -14.95 -17.59 1.72
N TYR A 160 -14.05 -16.61 1.60
CA TYR A 160 -13.27 -16.41 0.38
C TYR A 160 -12.42 -17.65 0.07
N ALA A 161 -11.80 -18.24 1.07
CA ALA A 161 -10.92 -19.39 0.92
C ALA A 161 -11.66 -20.70 0.53
N GLU A 162 -12.99 -20.77 0.65
CA GLU A 162 -13.77 -21.92 0.15
C GLU A 162 -13.68 -22.07 -1.37
N ALA A 163 -13.52 -20.98 -2.12
CA ALA A 163 -13.51 -20.95 -3.57
C ALA A 163 -12.22 -20.37 -4.18
N HIS A 164 -11.37 -19.75 -3.38
CA HIS A 164 -10.18 -19.02 -3.79
C HIS A 164 -8.98 -19.34 -2.91
N ASP A 165 -7.78 -19.21 -3.44
CA ASP A 165 -6.53 -19.49 -2.73
C ASP A 165 -6.04 -18.20 -2.01
N TYR A 166 -6.49 -17.96 -0.78
CA TYR A 166 -5.99 -16.86 0.06
C TYR A 166 -4.60 -17.20 0.60
N GLY A 167 -3.64 -16.35 0.31
CA GLY A 167 -2.23 -16.58 0.63
C GLY A 167 -1.36 -16.95 -0.58
N LYS A 168 -1.95 -17.09 -1.78
CA LYS A 168 -1.23 -17.49 -2.99
C LYS A 168 -0.11 -16.51 -3.36
N LEU A 169 -0.36 -15.21 -3.30
CA LEU A 169 0.65 -14.20 -3.60
C LEU A 169 1.79 -14.23 -2.59
N SER A 170 1.46 -14.25 -1.31
CA SER A 170 2.42 -14.20 -0.21
C SER A 170 3.11 -15.56 0.04
N GLY A 171 2.49 -16.65 -0.39
CA GLY A 171 2.92 -18.00 -0.11
C GLY A 171 2.62 -18.46 1.32
N ARG A 172 1.71 -17.78 1.99
CA ARG A 172 1.26 -18.15 3.33
C ARG A 172 0.16 -19.19 3.24
N VAL A 173 0.17 -20.11 4.18
CA VAL A 173 -0.88 -21.13 4.30
C VAL A 173 -1.92 -20.64 5.30
N LEU A 174 -3.20 -20.73 4.95
CA LEU A 174 -4.29 -20.21 5.78
C LEU A 174 -4.33 -20.84 7.17
N ASP A 175 -4.09 -22.16 7.27
CA ASP A 175 -4.06 -22.88 8.56
C ASP A 175 -2.96 -22.34 9.49
N ASP A 176 -1.80 -21.98 8.93
CA ASP A 176 -0.73 -21.35 9.69
C ASP A 176 -1.13 -19.95 10.17
N LEU A 177 -1.84 -19.20 9.34
CA LEU A 177 -2.37 -17.88 9.72
C LEU A 177 -3.38 -17.97 10.86
N LEU A 178 -4.28 -18.94 10.82
CA LEU A 178 -5.26 -19.18 11.88
C LEU A 178 -4.61 -19.53 13.22
N THR A 179 -3.49 -20.25 13.19
CA THR A 179 -2.77 -20.67 14.40
C THR A 179 -1.79 -19.63 14.94
N THR A 180 -1.17 -18.84 14.05
CA THR A 180 -0.13 -17.87 14.40
C THR A 180 -0.64 -16.45 14.67
N THR A 181 -1.85 -16.12 14.22
CA THR A 181 -2.47 -14.83 14.50
C THR A 181 -2.78 -14.74 15.99
N ARG A 182 -2.14 -13.77 16.67
CA ARG A 182 -2.31 -13.55 18.11
C ARG A 182 -3.72 -13.07 18.41
N ASP A 183 -4.24 -13.44 19.58
CA ASP A 183 -5.43 -12.79 20.17
C ASP A 183 -5.04 -11.35 20.53
N LEU A 184 -5.56 -10.40 19.78
CA LEU A 184 -5.32 -8.99 20.00
C LEU A 184 -6.62 -8.34 20.50
N GLU A 185 -6.52 -7.39 21.43
CA GLU A 185 -7.67 -6.60 21.88
C GLU A 185 -8.36 -5.93 20.67
N GLY A 186 -9.70 -5.93 20.64
CA GLY A 186 -10.51 -5.40 19.53
C GLY A 186 -10.77 -6.37 18.37
N GLN A 187 -10.37 -7.65 18.50
CA GLN A 187 -10.74 -8.72 17.54
C GLN A 187 -12.05 -9.43 17.88
N GLU A 188 -12.68 -9.09 19.01
CA GLU A 188 -13.92 -9.73 19.50
C GLU A 188 -15.11 -9.56 18.52
N GLU A 189 -15.04 -8.55 17.65
CA GLU A 189 -16.06 -8.30 16.63
C GLU A 189 -15.92 -9.18 15.38
N LYS A 190 -14.76 -9.82 15.18
CA LYS A 190 -14.49 -10.62 13.99
C LYS A 190 -15.01 -12.03 14.14
N HIS A 191 -15.58 -12.59 13.06
CA HIS A 191 -15.93 -14.00 13.02
C HIS A 191 -14.68 -14.89 13.13
N ASN A 192 -13.59 -14.47 12.47
CA ASN A 192 -12.31 -15.17 12.49
C ASN A 192 -11.14 -14.19 12.64
N LYS A 193 -10.08 -14.63 13.29
CA LYS A 193 -8.87 -13.80 13.51
C LYS A 193 -8.19 -13.29 12.24
N VAL A 194 -8.37 -14.01 11.14
CA VAL A 194 -7.77 -13.66 9.84
C VAL A 194 -8.61 -12.67 9.03
N ASP A 195 -9.85 -12.40 9.45
CA ASP A 195 -10.70 -11.41 8.82
C ASP A 195 -10.09 -10.01 8.99
N PHE A 196 -10.26 -9.16 8.01
CA PHE A 196 -9.69 -7.82 8.03
C PHE A 196 -10.76 -6.74 7.83
N ALA A 197 -10.49 -5.57 8.41
CA ALA A 197 -11.44 -4.47 8.37
C ALA A 197 -11.52 -3.85 6.97
N LEU A 198 -12.75 -3.63 6.51
CA LEU A 198 -13.09 -2.85 5.32
C LEU A 198 -13.54 -1.44 5.71
N TRP A 199 -14.26 -1.34 6.82
CA TRP A 199 -14.73 -0.11 7.45
C TRP A 199 -14.68 -0.27 8.96
N LYS A 200 -14.22 0.74 9.68
CA LYS A 200 -14.21 0.75 11.14
C LYS A 200 -15.13 1.83 11.66
N ALA A 201 -16.01 1.50 12.60
CA ALA A 201 -16.79 2.48 13.35
C ALA A 201 -15.82 3.44 14.08
N ALA A 202 -16.03 4.74 13.92
CA ALA A 202 -15.18 5.74 14.56
C ALA A 202 -15.65 6.00 15.99
N PRO A 203 -14.75 5.89 16.99
CA PRO A 203 -15.06 6.37 18.34
C PRO A 203 -15.24 7.90 18.32
N PRO A 204 -15.95 8.48 19.32
CA PRO A 204 -16.27 9.90 19.32
C PRO A 204 -15.08 10.85 19.20
N GLU A 205 -13.92 10.46 19.70
CA GLU A 205 -12.65 11.20 19.66
C GLU A 205 -11.92 11.11 18.32
N HIS A 206 -12.31 10.19 17.43
CA HIS A 206 -11.68 10.02 16.12
C HIS A 206 -12.06 11.18 15.18
N ILE A 207 -11.08 11.99 14.79
CA ILE A 207 -11.32 13.22 14.02
C ILE A 207 -11.64 12.92 12.56
N MET A 208 -10.90 12.01 11.93
CA MET A 208 -11.03 11.67 10.50
C MET A 208 -12.09 10.59 10.31
N ARG A 209 -13.36 11.00 10.20
CA ARG A 209 -14.49 10.09 10.06
C ARG A 209 -15.49 10.59 9.02
N TRP A 210 -16.15 9.66 8.38
CA TRP A 210 -17.12 9.92 7.31
C TRP A 210 -18.41 9.15 7.57
N LYS A 211 -19.50 9.65 7.04
CA LYS A 211 -20.79 8.96 7.06
C LYS A 211 -20.77 7.81 6.07
N SER A 212 -21.31 6.67 6.49
CA SER A 212 -21.50 5.48 5.68
C SER A 212 -22.88 4.85 5.96
N PRO A 213 -23.30 3.84 5.20
CA PRO A 213 -24.52 3.07 5.52
C PRO A 213 -24.48 2.39 6.89
N TRP A 214 -23.30 2.14 7.43
CA TRP A 214 -23.06 1.44 8.71
C TRP A 214 -22.86 2.40 9.88
N GLY A 215 -22.86 3.71 9.63
CA GLY A 215 -22.61 4.75 10.62
C GLY A 215 -21.38 5.59 10.31
N GLU A 216 -20.99 6.46 11.26
CA GLU A 216 -19.76 7.24 11.15
C GLU A 216 -18.55 6.37 11.40
N GLY A 217 -17.57 6.43 10.46
CA GLY A 217 -16.40 5.59 10.52
C GLY A 217 -15.33 6.02 9.52
N PHE A 218 -14.37 5.15 9.29
CA PHE A 218 -13.26 5.35 8.36
C PHE A 218 -12.91 4.04 7.65
N PRO A 219 -12.33 4.10 6.44
CA PRO A 219 -12.00 2.91 5.68
C PRO A 219 -10.88 2.10 6.31
N GLY A 220 -10.88 0.80 6.07
CA GLY A 220 -9.74 -0.08 6.29
C GLY A 220 -8.63 0.23 5.28
N TRP A 221 -7.40 -0.15 5.61
CA TRP A 221 -6.23 0.18 4.78
C TRP A 221 -6.25 -0.48 3.39
N HIS A 222 -6.76 -1.70 3.28
CA HIS A 222 -6.67 -2.48 2.04
C HIS A 222 -7.68 -2.04 0.98
N ILE A 223 -8.85 -1.57 1.40
CA ILE A 223 -9.93 -1.18 0.46
C ILE A 223 -9.58 0.07 -0.36
N GLU A 224 -8.70 0.92 0.15
CA GLU A 224 -8.27 2.14 -0.53
C GLU A 224 -7.67 1.85 -1.90
N CYS A 225 -6.61 1.01 -1.92
CA CYS A 225 -5.90 0.68 -3.14
C CYS A 225 -6.79 -0.11 -4.10
N SER A 226 -7.63 -1.01 -3.60
CA SER A 226 -8.59 -1.77 -4.42
C SER A 226 -9.59 -0.84 -5.11
N ALA A 227 -10.16 0.11 -4.39
CA ALA A 227 -11.13 1.07 -4.94
C ALA A 227 -10.48 2.04 -5.93
N MET A 228 -9.32 2.62 -5.58
CA MET A 228 -8.63 3.59 -6.42
C MET A 228 -8.03 2.95 -7.68
N SER A 229 -7.45 1.74 -7.58
CA SER A 229 -6.92 1.04 -8.75
C SER A 229 -8.05 0.67 -9.73
N THR A 230 -9.15 0.13 -9.24
CA THR A 230 -10.33 -0.18 -10.06
C THR A 230 -10.89 1.06 -10.74
N LYS A 231 -11.00 2.19 -10.04
CA LYS A 231 -11.50 3.45 -10.60
C LYS A 231 -10.68 3.96 -11.77
N TYR A 232 -9.36 3.94 -11.66
CA TYR A 232 -8.46 4.59 -12.63
C TYR A 232 -7.88 3.66 -13.68
N LEU A 233 -7.79 2.36 -13.39
CA LEU A 233 -7.17 1.37 -14.27
C LEU A 233 -8.15 0.30 -14.77
N GLY A 234 -9.37 0.25 -14.20
CA GLY A 234 -10.39 -0.74 -14.54
C GLY A 234 -10.32 -1.99 -13.66
N GLU A 235 -11.16 -2.96 -13.99
CA GLU A 235 -11.33 -4.20 -13.22
C GLU A 235 -10.08 -5.09 -13.24
N GLN A 236 -9.31 -5.02 -14.32
CA GLN A 236 -8.01 -5.67 -14.46
C GLN A 236 -7.01 -4.73 -15.13
N PHE A 237 -5.77 -4.70 -14.63
CA PHE A 237 -4.69 -3.88 -15.15
C PHE A 237 -3.35 -4.63 -15.18
N ASP A 238 -2.32 -4.04 -15.80
CA ASP A 238 -1.10 -4.77 -16.14
C ASP A 238 -0.20 -5.00 -14.93
N ILE A 239 0.18 -3.95 -14.21
CA ILE A 239 1.21 -4.01 -13.16
C ILE A 239 0.69 -3.43 -11.85
N HIS A 240 0.81 -4.20 -10.77
CA HIS A 240 0.70 -3.69 -9.41
C HIS A 240 2.02 -3.87 -8.67
N GLY A 241 2.44 -2.84 -7.95
CA GLY A 241 3.75 -2.85 -7.31
C GLY A 241 3.81 -2.23 -5.93
N GLY A 242 4.85 -2.64 -5.20
CA GLY A 242 5.16 -2.13 -3.87
C GLY A 242 6.37 -2.81 -3.24
N GLY A 243 6.63 -2.55 -1.97
CA GLY A 243 7.60 -3.28 -1.17
C GLY A 243 7.15 -4.70 -0.86
N MET A 244 8.09 -5.60 -0.57
CA MET A 244 7.77 -6.99 -0.16
C MET A 244 7.02 -7.06 1.18
N ASP A 245 7.06 -6.03 1.98
CA ASP A 245 6.28 -5.87 3.21
C ASP A 245 4.77 -5.74 2.94
N LEU A 246 4.39 -5.29 1.74
CA LEU A 246 3.00 -5.19 1.32
C LEU A 246 2.42 -6.51 0.79
N LEU A 247 3.26 -7.53 0.48
CA LEU A 247 2.77 -8.83 0.00
C LEU A 247 1.65 -9.37 0.89
N PHE A 248 1.86 -9.29 2.20
CA PHE A 248 0.91 -9.71 3.20
C PHE A 248 0.91 -8.73 4.39
N PRO A 249 -0.26 -8.32 4.87
CA PRO A 249 -1.60 -8.70 4.39
C PRO A 249 -2.13 -7.86 3.22
N HIS A 250 -1.49 -6.73 2.86
CA HIS A 250 -2.08 -5.67 2.05
C HIS A 250 -2.49 -6.14 0.63
N HIS A 251 -1.53 -6.57 -0.19
CA HIS A 251 -1.82 -6.97 -1.57
C HIS A 251 -2.63 -8.27 -1.66
N GLU A 252 -2.46 -9.19 -0.71
CA GLU A 252 -3.30 -10.39 -0.63
C GLU A 252 -4.77 -10.02 -0.39
N SER A 253 -5.02 -9.05 0.49
CA SER A 253 -6.36 -8.54 0.77
C SER A 253 -6.95 -7.77 -0.42
N GLU A 254 -6.13 -7.01 -1.16
CA GLU A 254 -6.56 -6.36 -2.40
C GLU A 254 -7.00 -7.37 -3.47
N ILE A 255 -6.27 -8.48 -3.62
CA ILE A 255 -6.65 -9.57 -4.53
C ILE A 255 -8.03 -10.10 -4.14
N ALA A 256 -8.24 -10.39 -2.86
CA ALA A 256 -9.51 -10.94 -2.38
C ALA A 256 -10.67 -9.97 -2.64
N GLN A 257 -10.54 -8.71 -2.25
CA GLN A 257 -11.55 -7.68 -2.46
C GLN A 257 -11.89 -7.48 -3.94
N SER A 258 -10.87 -7.28 -4.78
CA SER A 258 -11.07 -6.96 -6.18
C SER A 258 -11.57 -8.16 -6.98
N THR A 259 -11.13 -9.39 -6.65
CA THR A 259 -11.61 -10.60 -7.32
C THR A 259 -13.11 -10.79 -7.09
N ILE A 260 -13.59 -10.59 -5.87
CA ILE A 260 -15.03 -10.70 -5.58
C ILE A 260 -15.83 -9.56 -6.24
N CYS A 261 -15.34 -8.32 -6.18
CA CYS A 261 -16.08 -7.19 -6.75
C CYS A 261 -16.14 -7.18 -8.28
N ASN A 262 -15.09 -7.69 -8.93
CA ASN A 262 -14.92 -7.58 -10.38
C ASN A 262 -15.08 -8.94 -11.11
N GLY A 263 -15.13 -10.06 -10.37
CA GLY A 263 -15.25 -11.41 -10.92
C GLY A 263 -13.97 -11.95 -11.57
N ILE A 264 -12.87 -11.18 -11.55
CA ILE A 264 -11.58 -11.54 -12.14
C ILE A 264 -10.43 -11.07 -11.23
N PRO A 265 -9.25 -11.72 -11.26
CA PRO A 265 -8.06 -11.22 -10.58
C PRO A 265 -7.67 -9.83 -11.11
N PRO A 266 -7.39 -8.86 -10.21
CA PRO A 266 -7.24 -7.46 -10.61
C PRO A 266 -5.98 -7.17 -11.42
N VAL A 267 -4.93 -7.99 -11.31
CA VAL A 267 -3.60 -7.65 -11.80
C VAL A 267 -2.97 -8.82 -12.56
N ARG A 268 -2.35 -8.48 -13.69
CA ARG A 268 -1.61 -9.47 -14.48
C ARG A 268 -0.22 -9.75 -13.93
N TYR A 269 0.53 -8.70 -13.53
CA TYR A 269 1.89 -8.82 -13.02
C TYR A 269 2.04 -8.12 -11.67
N TRP A 270 2.31 -8.89 -10.63
CA TRP A 270 2.66 -8.38 -9.31
C TRP A 270 4.17 -8.23 -9.19
N ILE A 271 4.66 -7.02 -8.96
CA ILE A 271 6.08 -6.72 -8.88
C ILE A 271 6.40 -6.17 -7.49
N HIS A 272 7.36 -6.80 -6.80
CA HIS A 272 7.76 -6.39 -5.47
C HIS A 272 9.27 -6.18 -5.39
N ASN A 273 9.68 -5.08 -4.78
CA ASN A 273 11.06 -4.84 -4.40
C ASN A 273 11.31 -5.23 -2.94
N ASN A 274 12.51 -5.72 -2.65
CA ASN A 274 12.89 -6.04 -1.28
C ASN A 274 13.14 -4.76 -0.45
N MET A 275 13.16 -4.91 0.88
CA MET A 275 13.41 -3.81 1.81
C MET A 275 14.90 -3.45 1.85
N ILE A 276 15.20 -2.19 2.18
CA ILE A 276 16.55 -1.77 2.56
C ILE A 276 16.81 -2.17 4.01
N THR A 277 17.93 -2.81 4.24
CA THR A 277 18.40 -3.16 5.58
C THR A 277 19.62 -2.32 5.98
N ILE A 278 19.77 -2.05 7.26
CA ILE A 278 20.97 -1.43 7.84
C ILE A 278 21.62 -2.48 8.73
N ASN A 279 22.87 -2.85 8.39
CA ASN A 279 23.60 -3.93 9.08
C ASN A 279 22.79 -5.23 9.19
N GLY A 280 22.10 -5.62 8.10
CA GLY A 280 21.29 -6.83 8.03
C GLY A 280 19.94 -6.76 8.75
N ARG A 281 19.58 -5.63 9.37
CA ARG A 281 18.29 -5.41 10.05
C ARG A 281 17.41 -4.47 9.27
N LYS A 282 16.09 -4.76 9.23
CA LYS A 282 15.11 -3.84 8.67
C LYS A 282 15.14 -2.50 9.40
N MET A 283 14.84 -1.40 8.71
CA MET A 283 14.62 -0.12 9.36
C MET A 283 13.35 -0.17 10.20
N GLY A 284 13.42 0.34 11.41
CA GLY A 284 12.28 0.40 12.32
C GLY A 284 12.56 1.29 13.52
N LYS A 285 11.52 1.96 14.02
CA LYS A 285 11.62 2.86 15.19
C LYS A 285 12.16 2.14 16.43
N SER A 286 11.75 0.87 16.63
CA SER A 286 12.22 0.03 17.73
C SER A 286 13.73 -0.29 17.69
N TYR A 287 14.36 -0.16 16.51
CA TYR A 287 15.80 -0.39 16.33
C TYR A 287 16.62 0.90 16.31
N ASN A 288 15.96 2.06 16.43
CA ASN A 288 16.57 3.39 16.34
C ASN A 288 17.52 3.55 15.12
N ASN A 289 17.14 2.95 13.99
CA ASN A 289 17.93 2.92 12.76
C ASN A 289 17.18 3.50 11.55
N VAL A 290 16.14 4.29 11.79
CA VAL A 290 15.37 4.96 10.72
C VAL A 290 16.11 6.22 10.30
N ILE A 291 16.54 6.29 9.06
CA ILE A 291 17.19 7.46 8.46
C ILE A 291 16.17 8.15 7.55
N LYS A 292 15.72 9.34 7.95
CA LYS A 292 14.81 10.17 7.14
C LYS A 292 15.54 10.70 5.92
N LEU A 293 14.79 11.01 4.85
CA LEU A 293 15.40 11.50 3.61
C LEU A 293 16.05 12.89 3.78
N THR A 294 15.47 13.77 4.61
CA THR A 294 16.08 15.06 4.94
C THR A 294 17.40 14.89 5.71
N GLU A 295 17.45 13.93 6.63
CA GLU A 295 18.66 13.60 7.41
C GLU A 295 19.74 13.00 6.49
N LEU A 296 19.34 12.10 5.57
CA LEU A 296 20.23 11.47 4.62
C LEU A 296 20.91 12.49 3.70
N PHE A 297 20.14 13.49 3.22
CA PHE A 297 20.67 14.51 2.32
C PHE A 297 21.50 15.56 3.05
N SER A 298 21.15 15.91 4.30
CA SER A 298 21.89 16.88 5.10
C SER A 298 23.08 16.29 5.85
N GLY A 299 23.08 14.98 6.10
CA GLY A 299 24.06 14.31 6.96
C GLY A 299 23.77 14.42 8.46
N ASN A 300 22.63 14.98 8.83
CA ASN A 300 22.29 15.22 10.25
C ASN A 300 21.65 13.97 10.88
N HIS A 301 22.41 12.89 10.96
CA HIS A 301 21.97 11.63 11.61
C HIS A 301 23.18 10.89 12.20
N PRO A 302 23.10 10.28 13.41
CA PRO A 302 24.24 9.64 14.06
C PRO A 302 24.89 8.49 13.29
N LEU A 303 24.16 7.84 12.40
CA LEU A 303 24.67 6.74 11.55
C LEU A 303 25.31 7.23 10.25
N LEU A 304 25.34 8.53 10.00
CA LEU A 304 25.87 9.10 8.77
C LEU A 304 27.14 9.89 9.05
N GLU A 305 28.17 9.68 8.24
CA GLU A 305 29.42 10.48 8.31
C GLU A 305 29.25 11.86 7.65
N LYS A 306 28.34 11.96 6.68
CA LYS A 306 28.07 13.19 5.90
C LYS A 306 26.71 13.12 5.22
N GLY A 307 26.29 14.23 4.62
CA GLY A 307 25.18 14.27 3.69
C GLY A 307 25.49 13.60 2.36
N TYR A 308 24.50 12.96 1.75
CA TYR A 308 24.63 12.30 0.46
C TYR A 308 23.75 12.96 -0.59
N ALA A 309 24.32 13.24 -1.76
CA ALA A 309 23.54 13.77 -2.86
C ALA A 309 22.42 12.78 -3.25
N PRO A 310 21.20 13.24 -3.50
CA PRO A 310 20.06 12.35 -3.82
C PRO A 310 20.33 11.39 -4.96
N MET A 311 21.01 11.84 -6.02
CA MET A 311 21.38 10.98 -7.16
C MET A 311 22.41 9.91 -6.80
N THR A 312 23.30 10.17 -5.83
CA THR A 312 24.21 9.14 -5.29
C THR A 312 23.41 8.05 -4.56
N VAL A 313 22.42 8.45 -3.79
CA VAL A 313 21.53 7.50 -3.09
C VAL A 313 20.68 6.70 -4.10
N ARG A 314 20.15 7.36 -5.12
CA ARG A 314 19.46 6.68 -6.22
C ARG A 314 20.36 5.65 -6.90
N PHE A 315 21.59 6.01 -7.23
CA PHE A 315 22.56 5.10 -7.82
C PHE A 315 22.83 3.89 -6.91
N PHE A 316 23.06 4.14 -5.62
CA PHE A 316 23.23 3.08 -4.63
C PHE A 316 22.06 2.10 -4.59
N ILE A 317 20.82 2.62 -4.58
CA ILE A 317 19.60 1.78 -4.62
C ILE A 317 19.58 0.91 -5.88
N LEU A 318 19.95 1.45 -7.02
CA LEU A 318 19.90 0.76 -8.31
C LEU A 318 21.07 -0.20 -8.56
N GLN A 319 22.17 -0.10 -7.78
CA GLN A 319 23.27 -1.06 -7.87
C GLN A 319 22.90 -2.46 -7.35
N THR A 320 21.93 -2.54 -6.45
CA THR A 320 21.45 -3.81 -5.89
C THR A 320 20.30 -4.34 -6.73
N HIS A 321 20.23 -5.68 -6.86
CA HIS A 321 19.07 -6.29 -7.50
C HIS A 321 17.82 -5.95 -6.67
N TYR A 322 16.75 -5.50 -7.34
CA TYR A 322 15.56 -4.97 -6.64
C TYR A 322 14.85 -6.00 -5.74
N ARG A 323 15.09 -7.30 -5.94
CA ARG A 323 14.53 -8.41 -5.14
C ARG A 323 15.49 -8.98 -4.09
N SER A 324 16.73 -8.54 -4.03
CA SER A 324 17.73 -9.01 -3.04
C SER A 324 17.88 -8.04 -1.87
#